data_e92e97e063b9f223ad7c9652c1c95c5f
#
_entry.id   e92e97e063b9f223ad7c9652c1c95c5f
#
_cell.length_a   1.000
_cell.length_b   1.000
_cell.length_c   1.000
_cell.angle_alpha   90.00
_cell.angle_beta   90.00
_cell.angle_gamma   90.00
#
_symmetry.space_group_name_H-M   'P 1'
#
loop_
_entity.id
_entity.type
_entity.pdbx_description
1 polymer ?
#
loop_
_entity_poly.entity_id
_entity_poly.type
_entity_poly.pdbx_seq_one_letter_code
_entity_poly.pdbx_strand_id
1 'polypeptide(L)'
;MVTGIISADQRPTLETGPSRRNRGDRAYHHKRKIQINHNRFLGYTKDADGNLIIDPEQAEIVKRIYREYLEGLSMDKIAAGLERDGILTGAGGEKWHTSTINKILRNEKYIGDALLQKTYTTDFLNKTRVKNNGLVPQYYVEGDHEAIIPKNIYQQIQEELVRRRVVKTSDNGKKRSYSCNHCFSQIVIFGECGEMFRRLHWNNRGVKSIVWRCISRLESTGLECHARTINELVLQDAVVNAINQLLGDKNNYQAQLQLNIAAVIRASQVTAIDSIDKKLMALQQELIQKANSKEDYDEIADEIFRFRELRQKTTVDTAARDEQIKRINDLQDDISQQTALLTEFDESLVRRWIKQITIWDDRIIVELKSGVSIDVDA
;
A
#
# COMPACT_ATOMS: atom_id res chain seq x y z
N MET A 1 12.86 1.77 -7.80
CA MET A 1 13.23 0.43 -8.31
C MET A 1 12.18 -0.54 -7.81
N VAL A 2 11.31 -0.96 -8.69
CA VAL A 2 10.24 -1.93 -8.40
C VAL A 2 10.80 -3.31 -8.75
N THR A 3 10.85 -4.16 -7.75
CA THR A 3 11.25 -5.57 -7.89
C THR A 3 10.22 -6.29 -8.73
N GLY A 4 10.62 -6.86 -9.88
CA GLY A 4 9.74 -7.70 -10.69
C GLY A 4 9.26 -8.91 -9.89
N ILE A 5 7.99 -8.91 -9.54
CA ILE A 5 7.30 -10.04 -8.92
C ILE A 5 6.72 -10.85 -10.08
N ILE A 6 7.15 -12.09 -10.24
CA ILE A 6 6.61 -13.00 -11.26
C ILE A 6 5.60 -13.91 -10.60
N SER A 7 4.38 -13.96 -11.15
CA SER A 7 3.35 -14.93 -10.74
C SER A 7 3.80 -16.36 -11.04
N ALA A 8 3.41 -17.31 -10.19
CA ALA A 8 3.86 -18.72 -10.26
C ALA A 8 3.50 -19.47 -11.55
N ASP A 9 2.63 -18.90 -12.40
CA ASP A 9 2.14 -19.53 -13.63
C ASP A 9 2.96 -19.17 -14.90
N GLN A 10 3.93 -18.26 -14.81
CA GLN A 10 4.77 -17.89 -15.95
C GLN A 10 6.16 -18.53 -15.84
N ARG A 11 6.38 -19.59 -16.60
CA ARG A 11 7.69 -20.24 -16.74
C ARG A 11 8.59 -19.44 -17.68
N PRO A 12 9.78 -19.00 -17.26
CA PRO A 12 10.86 -18.72 -18.19
C PRO A 12 11.78 -19.97 -18.27
N THR A 13 11.82 -20.56 -19.46
CA THR A 13 12.88 -21.48 -19.84
C THR A 13 14.14 -20.67 -20.16
N LEU A 14 15.08 -20.58 -19.25
CA LEU A 14 16.47 -20.20 -19.54
C LEU A 14 17.41 -21.09 -18.73
N GLU A 15 18.00 -22.01 -19.44
CA GLU A 15 19.07 -22.89 -18.97
C GLU A 15 20.39 -22.11 -18.86
N THR A 16 20.66 -21.54 -17.70
CA THR A 16 22.03 -21.36 -17.23
C THR A 16 22.15 -22.17 -15.93
N GLY A 17 22.91 -23.25 -15.99
CA GLY A 17 22.93 -24.30 -15.00
C GLY A 17 23.19 -23.82 -13.57
N PRO A 18 22.19 -23.89 -12.68
CA PRO A 18 22.40 -23.60 -11.27
C PRO A 18 23.09 -24.79 -10.59
N SER A 19 23.92 -24.51 -9.59
CA SER A 19 24.53 -25.50 -8.73
C SER A 19 23.50 -26.51 -8.19
N ARG A 20 23.90 -27.76 -7.94
CA ARG A 20 23.00 -28.86 -7.51
C ARG A 20 22.07 -28.51 -6.33
N ARG A 21 22.44 -27.55 -5.46
CA ARG A 21 21.59 -27.09 -4.33
C ARG A 21 20.44 -26.20 -4.76
N ASN A 22 20.61 -25.35 -5.77
CA ASN A 22 19.53 -24.52 -6.30
C ASN A 22 18.44 -25.34 -7.03
N ARG A 23 18.77 -26.57 -7.50
CA ARG A 23 17.77 -27.47 -8.08
C ARG A 23 16.83 -28.06 -7.02
N GLY A 24 17.34 -28.35 -5.83
CA GLY A 24 16.54 -28.84 -4.70
C GLY A 24 15.52 -27.79 -4.24
N ASP A 25 15.97 -26.55 -4.09
CA ASP A 25 15.10 -25.45 -3.65
C ASP A 25 14.01 -25.13 -4.68
N ARG A 26 14.32 -25.15 -5.99
CA ARG A 26 13.31 -24.97 -7.05
C ARG A 26 12.27 -26.09 -7.08
N ALA A 27 12.68 -27.35 -6.95
CA ALA A 27 11.79 -28.50 -6.89
C ALA A 27 10.95 -28.51 -5.60
N TYR A 28 11.47 -27.96 -4.51
CA TYR A 28 10.78 -27.82 -3.24
C TYR A 28 9.70 -26.73 -3.30
N HIS A 29 9.99 -25.58 -3.92
CA HIS A 29 9.02 -24.50 -4.12
C HIS A 29 7.89 -24.91 -5.09
N HIS A 30 8.17 -25.76 -6.07
CA HIS A 30 7.16 -26.33 -6.97
C HIS A 30 6.21 -27.32 -6.28
N LYS A 31 6.60 -27.91 -5.12
CA LYS A 31 5.75 -28.84 -4.33
C LYS A 31 4.94 -28.15 -3.23
N ARG A 32 4.82 -26.83 -3.24
CA ARG A 32 3.97 -26.04 -2.33
C ARG A 32 4.20 -26.21 -0.83
N LYS A 33 5.37 -26.65 -0.38
CA LYS A 33 5.69 -26.69 1.05
C LYS A 33 6.61 -25.54 1.42
N ILE A 34 6.04 -24.45 1.89
CA ILE A 34 6.80 -23.30 2.39
C ILE A 34 7.24 -23.62 3.82
N GLN A 35 8.56 -23.73 4.03
CA GLN A 35 9.10 -23.84 5.39
C GLN A 35 9.14 -22.46 6.04
N ILE A 36 8.19 -22.19 6.93
CA ILE A 36 8.20 -21.01 7.78
C ILE A 36 8.68 -21.43 9.17
N ASN A 37 9.61 -20.66 9.73
CA ASN A 37 9.96 -20.82 11.14
C ASN A 37 8.80 -20.30 12.00
N HIS A 38 7.96 -21.20 12.49
CA HIS A 38 6.75 -20.93 13.23
C HIS A 38 6.97 -20.56 14.70
N ASN A 39 8.11 -20.93 15.31
CA ASN A 39 8.38 -20.74 16.74
C ASN A 39 8.35 -19.27 17.21
N ARG A 40 8.34 -18.31 16.29
CA ARG A 40 8.27 -16.87 16.58
C ARG A 40 7.29 -16.15 15.67
N PHE A 41 6.38 -16.91 15.03
CA PHE A 41 5.40 -16.37 14.12
C PHE A 41 4.05 -16.29 14.81
N LEU A 42 3.77 -15.16 15.42
CA LEU A 42 2.53 -14.90 16.18
C LEU A 42 1.30 -15.16 15.31
N GLY A 43 0.30 -15.85 15.83
CA GLY A 43 -0.96 -16.14 15.15
C GLY A 43 -0.99 -17.46 14.39
N TYR A 44 0.16 -18.12 14.21
CA TYR A 44 0.22 -19.40 13.51
C TYR A 44 1.00 -20.46 14.28
N THR A 45 0.53 -21.68 14.19
CA THR A 45 1.21 -22.88 14.64
C THR A 45 1.30 -23.89 13.48
N LYS A 46 1.82 -25.08 13.73
CA LYS A 46 1.89 -26.17 12.73
C LYS A 46 1.04 -27.35 13.12
N ASP A 47 0.41 -27.94 12.10
CA ASP A 47 -0.21 -29.25 12.22
C ASP A 47 0.83 -30.40 12.21
N ALA A 48 0.36 -31.64 12.34
CA ALA A 48 1.20 -32.83 12.31
C ALA A 48 1.94 -33.00 10.96
N ASP A 49 1.40 -32.50 9.87
CA ASP A 49 1.95 -32.55 8.52
C ASP A 49 2.92 -31.41 8.22
N GLY A 50 3.04 -30.45 9.15
CA GLY A 50 3.93 -29.30 9.04
C GLY A 50 3.35 -28.11 8.27
N ASN A 51 2.01 -28.08 7.99
CA ASN A 51 1.32 -26.96 7.41
C ASN A 51 1.02 -25.90 8.48
N LEU A 52 0.95 -24.63 8.07
CA LEU A 52 0.54 -23.56 8.97
C LEU A 52 -0.96 -23.63 9.23
N ILE A 53 -1.32 -23.64 10.51
CA ILE A 53 -2.68 -23.51 10.99
C ILE A 53 -2.79 -22.31 11.92
N ILE A 54 -3.97 -21.70 11.96
CA ILE A 54 -4.21 -20.54 12.82
C ILE A 54 -4.25 -20.98 14.29
N ASP A 55 -3.51 -20.26 15.13
CA ASP A 55 -3.66 -20.30 16.58
C ASP A 55 -4.71 -19.23 16.98
N PRO A 56 -5.91 -19.63 17.46
CA PRO A 56 -7.01 -18.71 17.67
C PRO A 56 -6.69 -17.57 18.67
N GLU A 57 -5.98 -17.90 19.75
CA GLU A 57 -5.65 -16.92 20.79
C GLU A 57 -4.63 -15.88 20.26
N GLN A 58 -3.60 -16.35 19.60
CA GLN A 58 -2.61 -15.46 19.01
C GLN A 58 -3.14 -14.70 17.80
N ALA A 59 -4.08 -15.26 17.04
CA ALA A 59 -4.71 -14.59 15.92
C ALA A 59 -5.52 -13.36 16.37
N GLU A 60 -6.18 -13.42 17.53
CA GLU A 60 -6.89 -12.26 18.08
C GLU A 60 -5.93 -11.12 18.46
N ILE A 61 -4.71 -11.43 18.91
CA ILE A 61 -3.67 -10.42 19.15
C ILE A 61 -3.26 -9.74 17.84
N VAL A 62 -3.09 -10.52 16.77
CA VAL A 62 -2.77 -9.97 15.44
C VAL A 62 -3.90 -9.08 14.93
N LYS A 63 -5.16 -9.54 15.00
CA LYS A 63 -6.34 -8.75 14.61
C LYS A 63 -6.45 -7.46 15.41
N ARG A 64 -6.16 -7.50 16.72
CA ARG A 64 -6.12 -6.33 17.59
C ARG A 64 -5.08 -5.31 17.12
N ILE A 65 -3.85 -5.73 16.80
CA ILE A 65 -2.77 -4.85 16.30
C ILE A 65 -3.22 -4.15 15.01
N TYR A 66 -3.84 -4.88 14.08
CA TYR A 66 -4.35 -4.32 12.84
C TYR A 66 -5.47 -3.31 13.06
N ARG A 67 -6.45 -3.65 13.92
CA ARG A 67 -7.58 -2.78 14.28
C ARG A 67 -7.10 -1.48 14.94
N GLU A 68 -6.30 -1.57 16.02
CA GLU A 68 -5.80 -0.41 16.75
C GLU A 68 -4.96 0.52 15.86
N TYR A 69 -4.21 -0.04 14.90
CA TYR A 69 -3.48 0.77 13.93
C TYR A 69 -4.41 1.53 12.99
N LEU A 70 -5.48 0.91 12.48
CA LEU A 70 -6.49 1.58 11.65
C LEU A 70 -7.30 2.62 12.43
N GLU A 71 -7.55 2.39 13.71
CA GLU A 71 -8.17 3.35 14.63
C GLU A 71 -7.28 4.59 14.90
N GLY A 72 -6.04 4.57 14.43
CA GLY A 72 -5.15 5.74 14.48
C GLY A 72 -4.09 5.68 15.57
N LEU A 73 -4.00 4.61 16.35
CA LEU A 73 -2.96 4.49 17.37
C LEU A 73 -1.58 4.43 16.73
N SER A 74 -0.58 5.01 17.40
CA SER A 74 0.82 4.85 17.00
C SER A 74 1.34 3.46 17.40
N MET A 75 2.36 2.98 16.69
CA MET A 75 2.97 1.68 17.00
C MET A 75 3.50 1.61 18.44
N ASP A 76 3.95 2.75 19.00
CA ASP A 76 4.39 2.84 20.41
C ASP A 76 3.21 2.64 21.37
N LYS A 77 2.05 3.25 21.08
CA LYS A 77 0.84 3.10 21.91
C LYS A 77 0.29 1.67 21.84
N ILE A 78 0.32 1.04 20.65
CA ILE A 78 -0.06 -0.36 20.48
C ILE A 78 0.85 -1.26 21.30
N ALA A 79 2.18 -1.07 21.20
CA ALA A 79 3.16 -1.82 21.98
C ALA A 79 2.92 -1.67 23.49
N ALA A 80 2.77 -0.44 23.98
CA ALA A 80 2.49 -0.17 25.40
C ALA A 80 1.13 -0.74 25.85
N GLY A 81 0.12 -0.77 24.98
CA GLY A 81 -1.17 -1.41 25.28
C GLY A 81 -1.03 -2.90 25.47
N LEU A 82 -0.31 -3.59 24.59
CA LEU A 82 -0.06 -5.04 24.67
C LEU A 82 0.77 -5.39 25.92
N GLU A 83 1.80 -4.59 26.24
CA GLU A 83 2.62 -4.76 27.46
C GLU A 83 1.77 -4.60 28.73
N ARG A 84 0.94 -3.55 28.81
CA ARG A 84 0.06 -3.30 29.95
C ARG A 84 -0.92 -4.45 30.18
N ASP A 85 -1.40 -5.06 29.11
CA ASP A 85 -2.36 -6.18 29.16
C ASP A 85 -1.65 -7.54 29.37
N GLY A 86 -0.32 -7.55 29.58
CA GLY A 86 0.47 -8.74 29.87
C GLY A 86 0.61 -9.70 28.70
N ILE A 87 0.38 -9.22 27.46
CA ILE A 87 0.44 -10.04 26.25
C ILE A 87 1.89 -10.24 25.81
N LEU A 88 2.31 -11.51 25.72
CA LEU A 88 3.67 -11.85 25.30
C LEU A 88 3.84 -11.74 23.79
N THR A 89 5.07 -11.41 23.37
CA THR A 89 5.43 -11.44 21.95
C THR A 89 5.48 -12.89 21.42
N GLY A 90 5.45 -13.09 20.10
CA GLY A 90 5.61 -14.41 19.49
C GLY A 90 6.93 -15.13 19.81
N ALA A 91 7.89 -14.44 20.48
CA ALA A 91 9.11 -15.01 21.02
C ALA A 91 9.05 -15.28 22.52
N GLY A 92 7.89 -15.04 23.17
CA GLY A 92 7.68 -15.21 24.62
C GLY A 92 8.24 -14.06 25.48
N GLY A 93 8.63 -12.94 24.87
CA GLY A 93 9.13 -11.77 25.62
C GLY A 93 7.98 -10.85 26.04
N GLU A 94 8.13 -10.18 27.18
CA GLU A 94 7.15 -9.23 27.72
C GLU A 94 7.19 -7.88 27.01
N LYS A 95 8.35 -7.49 26.48
CA LYS A 95 8.56 -6.19 25.86
C LYS A 95 8.24 -6.18 24.37
N TRP A 96 7.35 -5.30 23.99
CA TRP A 96 6.99 -5.04 22.59
C TRP A 96 7.79 -3.86 22.01
N HIS A 97 8.38 -4.05 20.85
CA HIS A 97 9.07 -3.00 20.12
C HIS A 97 8.25 -2.54 18.92
N THR A 98 8.29 -1.24 18.62
CA THR A 98 7.66 -0.68 17.42
C THR A 98 8.10 -1.38 16.14
N SER A 99 9.35 -1.84 16.08
CA SER A 99 9.86 -2.62 14.95
C SER A 99 9.16 -3.98 14.81
N THR A 100 8.71 -4.59 15.89
CA THR A 100 7.93 -5.84 15.88
C THR A 100 6.53 -5.59 15.34
N ILE A 101 5.84 -4.54 15.84
CA ILE A 101 4.54 -4.11 15.32
C ILE A 101 4.64 -3.80 13.81
N ASN A 102 5.65 -3.03 13.40
CA ASN A 102 5.85 -2.69 11.98
C ASN A 102 6.07 -3.94 11.10
N LYS A 103 6.80 -4.94 11.61
CA LYS A 103 6.99 -6.21 10.89
C LYS A 103 5.69 -6.99 10.77
N ILE A 104 4.86 -7.04 11.82
CA ILE A 104 3.55 -7.68 11.81
C ILE A 104 2.65 -7.01 10.77
N LEU A 105 2.52 -5.68 10.79
CA LEU A 105 1.68 -4.93 9.86
C LEU A 105 2.09 -5.05 8.38
N ARG A 106 3.36 -5.37 8.10
CA ARG A 106 3.91 -5.51 6.72
C ARG A 106 4.03 -6.95 6.23
N ASN A 107 3.67 -7.92 7.04
CA ASN A 107 3.89 -9.31 6.69
C ASN A 107 2.73 -9.86 5.87
N GLU A 108 2.97 -10.13 4.59
CA GLU A 108 1.99 -10.68 3.65
C GLU A 108 1.45 -12.05 4.07
N LYS A 109 2.14 -12.75 4.95
CA LYS A 109 1.67 -14.06 5.42
C LYS A 109 0.39 -14.01 6.22
N TYR A 110 0.07 -12.86 6.84
CA TYR A 110 -1.19 -12.71 7.56
C TYR A 110 -2.44 -12.69 6.65
N ILE A 111 -2.25 -12.48 5.35
CA ILE A 111 -3.32 -12.58 4.34
C ILE A 111 -3.32 -13.92 3.60
N GLY A 112 -2.56 -14.91 4.10
CA GLY A 112 -2.46 -16.23 3.48
C GLY A 112 -1.50 -16.32 2.30
N ASP A 113 -0.81 -15.25 1.96
CA ASP A 113 0.11 -15.20 0.82
C ASP A 113 1.57 -15.34 1.28
N ALA A 114 2.47 -15.71 0.38
CA ALA A 114 3.88 -15.84 0.72
C ALA A 114 4.80 -15.30 -0.38
N LEU A 115 5.69 -14.37 -0.03
CA LEU A 115 6.76 -13.92 -0.89
C LEU A 115 8.04 -14.70 -0.60
N LEU A 116 8.49 -15.47 -1.58
CA LEU A 116 9.67 -16.32 -1.50
C LEU A 116 10.91 -15.61 -2.04
N GLN A 117 12.09 -16.07 -1.63
CA GLN A 117 13.38 -15.52 -2.04
C GLN A 117 13.58 -14.04 -1.70
N LYS A 118 13.06 -13.59 -0.54
CA LYS A 118 13.34 -12.25 0.01
C LYS A 118 14.83 -12.01 0.27
N THR A 119 15.59 -13.06 0.45
CA THR A 119 17.04 -13.02 0.66
C THR A 119 17.73 -14.12 -0.16
N TYR A 120 18.96 -13.88 -0.57
CA TYR A 120 19.80 -14.87 -1.25
C TYR A 120 21.22 -14.87 -0.66
N THR A 121 21.94 -15.94 -0.89
CA THR A 121 23.35 -16.07 -0.46
C THR A 121 24.23 -15.63 -1.62
N THR A 122 25.06 -14.60 -1.40
CA THR A 122 25.90 -14.00 -2.44
C THR A 122 27.11 -14.85 -2.77
N ASP A 123 27.67 -15.47 -1.74
CA ASP A 123 28.89 -16.25 -1.87
C ASP A 123 28.75 -17.61 -1.15
N PHE A 124 29.14 -18.67 -1.86
CA PHE A 124 29.12 -20.04 -1.35
C PHE A 124 30.12 -20.25 -0.22
N LEU A 125 31.28 -19.59 -0.27
CA LEU A 125 32.34 -19.74 0.72
C LEU A 125 32.00 -19.02 2.02
N ASN A 126 31.60 -17.75 1.94
CA ASN A 126 31.35 -16.91 3.10
C ASN A 126 29.91 -17.05 3.63
N LYS A 127 29.01 -17.71 2.87
CA LYS A 127 27.59 -17.92 3.22
C LYS A 127 26.84 -16.62 3.61
N THR A 128 27.31 -15.46 3.13
CA THR A 128 26.73 -14.17 3.43
C THR A 128 25.35 -14.06 2.82
N ARG A 129 24.35 -13.82 3.66
CA ARG A 129 22.95 -13.69 3.25
C ARG A 129 22.60 -12.23 3.08
N VAL A 130 22.15 -11.84 1.88
CA VAL A 130 21.82 -10.46 1.51
C VAL A 130 20.34 -10.37 1.11
N LYS A 131 19.74 -9.21 1.36
CA LYS A 131 18.36 -8.94 0.91
C LYS A 131 18.31 -8.95 -0.61
N ASN A 132 17.34 -9.65 -1.16
CA ASN A 132 17.09 -9.66 -2.60
C ASN A 132 16.43 -8.35 -3.04
N ASN A 133 17.16 -7.56 -3.81
CA ASN A 133 16.68 -6.29 -4.38
C ASN A 133 16.38 -6.44 -5.88
N GLY A 134 16.01 -7.65 -6.33
CA GLY A 134 15.67 -7.91 -7.74
C GLY A 134 16.78 -8.62 -8.53
N LEU A 135 17.94 -8.94 -7.92
CA LEU A 135 19.02 -9.70 -8.59
C LEU A 135 18.65 -11.17 -8.83
N VAL A 136 17.83 -11.74 -7.95
CA VAL A 136 17.35 -13.12 -8.08
C VAL A 136 15.83 -13.08 -8.18
N PRO A 137 15.19 -13.89 -9.05
CA PRO A 137 13.73 -13.93 -9.16
C PRO A 137 13.07 -14.17 -7.80
N GLN A 138 12.03 -13.38 -7.50
CA GLN A 138 11.17 -13.58 -6.34
C GLN A 138 9.87 -14.22 -6.80
N TYR A 139 9.30 -15.09 -5.97
CA TYR A 139 8.05 -15.78 -6.28
C TYR A 139 7.00 -15.36 -5.25
N TYR A 140 5.85 -14.92 -5.74
CA TYR A 140 4.70 -14.62 -4.91
C TYR A 140 3.69 -15.76 -5.07
N VAL A 141 3.32 -16.37 -3.95
CA VAL A 141 2.34 -17.46 -3.87
C VAL A 141 1.12 -16.94 -3.15
N GLU A 142 -0.01 -16.94 -3.83
CA GLU A 142 -1.29 -16.55 -3.25
C GLU A 142 -1.98 -17.77 -2.62
N GLY A 143 -2.66 -17.55 -1.48
CA GLY A 143 -3.48 -18.58 -0.83
C GLY A 143 -2.69 -19.80 -0.39
N ASP A 144 -1.45 -19.63 0.08
CA ASP A 144 -0.60 -20.71 0.56
C ASP A 144 -1.14 -21.36 1.87
N HIS A 145 -1.75 -20.56 2.71
CA HIS A 145 -2.32 -20.95 3.99
C HIS A 145 -3.54 -20.09 4.35
N GLU A 146 -4.26 -20.47 5.42
CA GLU A 146 -5.42 -19.73 5.88
C GLU A 146 -5.05 -18.32 6.37
N ALA A 147 -5.82 -17.31 5.95
CA ALA A 147 -5.58 -15.92 6.27
C ALA A 147 -6.18 -15.53 7.64
N ILE A 148 -5.40 -14.84 8.49
CA ILE A 148 -5.89 -14.22 9.72
C ILE A 148 -6.55 -12.88 9.43
N ILE A 149 -5.98 -12.13 8.47
CA ILE A 149 -6.41 -10.78 8.11
C ILE A 149 -6.96 -10.77 6.68
N PRO A 150 -8.13 -10.20 6.44
CA PRO A 150 -8.65 -9.99 5.08
C PRO A 150 -7.71 -9.14 4.23
N LYS A 151 -7.60 -9.45 2.93
CA LYS A 151 -6.70 -8.73 1.99
C LYS A 151 -7.00 -7.23 1.93
N ASN A 152 -8.27 -6.82 1.97
CA ASN A 152 -8.69 -5.42 1.97
C ASN A 152 -8.18 -4.66 3.21
N ILE A 153 -8.25 -5.25 4.40
CA ILE A 153 -7.73 -4.66 5.65
C ILE A 153 -6.21 -4.51 5.58
N TYR A 154 -5.50 -5.53 5.11
CA TYR A 154 -4.06 -5.45 4.93
C TYR A 154 -3.67 -4.31 3.98
N GLN A 155 -4.39 -4.15 2.88
CA GLN A 155 -4.14 -3.11 1.89
C GLN A 155 -4.35 -1.71 2.47
N GLN A 156 -5.44 -1.50 3.22
CA GLN A 156 -5.69 -0.26 3.97
C GLN A 156 -4.53 0.06 4.93
N ILE A 157 -3.99 -0.94 5.60
CA ILE A 157 -2.81 -0.79 6.48
C ILE A 157 -1.57 -0.36 5.68
N GLN A 158 -1.31 -0.97 4.51
CA GLN A 158 -0.15 -0.56 3.69
C GLN A 158 -0.27 0.90 3.23
N GLU A 159 -1.45 1.34 2.82
CA GLU A 159 -1.73 2.74 2.47
C GLU A 159 -1.50 3.67 3.66
N GLU A 160 -2.00 3.30 4.84
CA GLU A 160 -1.81 4.06 6.07
C GLU A 160 -0.34 4.13 6.51
N LEU A 161 0.42 3.05 6.33
CA LEU A 161 1.86 3.01 6.57
C LEU A 161 2.62 3.96 5.64
N VAL A 162 2.21 4.07 4.38
CA VAL A 162 2.78 5.03 3.42
C VAL A 162 2.39 6.44 3.81
N ARG A 163 1.11 6.69 4.08
CA ARG A 163 0.59 8.01 4.50
C ARG A 163 1.31 8.55 5.73
N ARG A 164 1.49 7.71 6.77
CA ARG A 164 2.18 8.12 8.01
C ARG A 164 3.69 8.31 7.83
N ARG A 165 4.26 7.84 6.73
CA ARG A 165 5.70 7.97 6.45
C ARG A 165 6.05 9.24 5.70
N VAL A 166 5.09 10.01 5.21
CA VAL A 166 5.37 11.19 4.39
C VAL A 166 6.25 12.17 5.15
N VAL A 167 7.48 12.32 4.70
CA VAL A 167 8.45 13.29 5.18
C VAL A 167 8.67 14.27 4.06
N LYS A 168 8.17 15.49 4.22
CA LYS A 168 8.50 16.59 3.30
C LYS A 168 9.92 17.08 3.58
N THR A 169 10.72 17.19 2.53
CA THR A 169 12.03 17.84 2.62
C THR A 169 11.84 19.30 2.22
N SER A 170 12.20 20.24 3.10
CA SER A 170 12.19 21.65 2.75
C SER A 170 13.34 21.97 1.78
N ASP A 171 13.25 23.10 1.07
CA ASP A 171 14.27 23.57 0.13
C ASP A 171 15.68 23.66 0.76
N ASN A 172 15.75 23.82 2.07
CA ASN A 172 16.99 23.83 2.85
C ASN A 172 17.47 22.41 3.28
N GLY A 173 16.95 21.34 2.70
CA GLY A 173 17.34 19.95 2.99
C GLY A 173 16.86 19.41 4.35
N LYS A 174 16.16 20.20 5.17
CA LYS A 174 15.63 19.75 6.46
C LYS A 174 14.39 18.89 6.25
N LYS A 175 14.42 17.68 6.78
CA LYS A 175 13.25 16.78 6.79
C LYS A 175 12.24 17.27 7.80
N ARG A 176 11.02 17.55 7.35
CA ARG A 176 9.89 17.92 8.20
C ARG A 176 8.98 16.71 8.38
N SER A 177 8.74 16.34 9.64
CA SER A 177 7.79 15.29 10.01
C SER A 177 6.61 15.94 10.70
N TYR A 178 5.41 15.68 10.19
CA TYR A 178 4.16 16.16 10.78
C TYR A 178 3.41 14.99 11.41
N SER A 179 2.72 15.26 12.53
CA SER A 179 1.87 14.25 13.16
C SER A 179 0.77 13.80 12.20
N CYS A 180 0.59 12.49 12.07
CA CYS A 180 -0.44 11.87 11.22
C CYS A 180 -1.45 11.05 12.04
N ASN A 181 -1.53 11.31 13.35
CA ASN A 181 -2.40 10.52 14.23
C ASN A 181 -3.90 10.78 13.98
N HIS A 182 -4.26 12.02 13.60
CA HIS A 182 -5.64 12.38 13.33
C HIS A 182 -6.04 12.02 11.89
N CYS A 183 -7.31 11.65 11.67
CA CYS A 183 -7.80 11.25 10.34
C CYS A 183 -7.59 12.32 9.27
N PHE A 184 -7.75 13.60 9.61
CA PHE A 184 -7.56 14.74 8.71
C PHE A 184 -6.10 15.13 8.47
N SER A 185 -5.16 14.60 9.24
CA SER A 185 -3.74 14.95 9.08
C SER A 185 -3.25 14.54 7.69
N GLN A 186 -2.56 15.47 7.01
CA GLN A 186 -1.97 15.31 5.68
C GLN A 186 -2.95 15.15 4.51
N ILE A 187 -4.26 15.13 4.75
CA ILE A 187 -5.27 15.08 3.68
C ILE A 187 -5.99 16.41 3.46
N VAL A 188 -5.89 17.34 4.41
CA VAL A 188 -6.49 18.68 4.28
C VAL A 188 -5.48 19.63 3.71
N ILE A 189 -5.77 20.22 2.55
CA ILE A 189 -4.91 21.16 1.83
C ILE A 189 -5.65 22.46 1.54
N PHE A 190 -4.91 23.55 1.32
CA PHE A 190 -5.48 24.81 0.85
C PHE A 190 -5.39 24.87 -0.68
N GLY A 191 -6.51 25.18 -1.35
CA GLY A 191 -6.61 25.13 -2.80
C GLY A 191 -5.70 26.11 -3.52
N GLU A 192 -5.41 27.28 -2.94
CA GLU A 192 -4.57 28.30 -3.58
C GLU A 192 -3.06 27.99 -3.46
N CYS A 193 -2.56 27.73 -2.23
CA CYS A 193 -1.15 27.51 -2.03
C CYS A 193 -0.71 26.03 -2.08
N GLY A 194 -1.64 25.09 -2.11
CA GLY A 194 -1.36 23.65 -2.15
C GLY A 194 -0.75 23.06 -0.88
N GLU A 195 -0.56 23.87 0.17
CA GLU A 195 0.03 23.41 1.42
C GLU A 195 -1.00 22.79 2.36
N MET A 196 -0.51 21.89 3.22
CA MET A 196 -1.36 21.17 4.18
C MET A 196 -1.77 22.05 5.35
N PHE A 197 -2.91 21.71 5.92
CA PHE A 197 -3.34 22.24 7.21
C PHE A 197 -2.76 21.40 8.35
N ARG A 198 -2.42 22.09 9.45
CA ARG A 198 -1.95 21.51 10.70
C ARG A 198 -2.98 21.70 11.81
N ARG A 199 -3.23 20.64 12.58
CA ARG A 199 -4.09 20.62 13.75
C ARG A 199 -3.45 21.33 14.92
N LEU A 200 -4.15 22.27 15.54
CA LEU A 200 -3.69 23.11 16.65
C LEU A 200 -4.73 23.15 17.75
N HIS A 201 -4.28 23.11 19.00
CA HIS A 201 -5.10 23.44 20.14
C HIS A 201 -5.11 24.96 20.30
N TRP A 202 -6.27 25.57 20.20
CA TRP A 202 -6.47 27.00 20.33
C TRP A 202 -7.10 27.30 21.68
N ASN A 203 -6.54 28.25 22.40
CA ASN A 203 -7.16 28.79 23.61
C ASN A 203 -7.42 30.28 23.40
N ASN A 204 -8.68 30.65 23.27
CA ASN A 204 -9.10 32.03 23.13
C ASN A 204 -9.94 32.41 24.34
N ARG A 205 -9.39 33.30 25.22
CA ARG A 205 -10.05 33.80 26.41
C ARG A 205 -10.68 32.70 27.31
N GLY A 206 -9.96 31.59 27.49
CA GLY A 206 -10.42 30.46 28.31
C GLY A 206 -11.26 29.42 27.56
N VAL A 207 -11.71 29.71 26.34
CA VAL A 207 -12.42 28.73 25.48
C VAL A 207 -11.38 27.92 24.69
N LYS A 208 -11.32 26.64 24.98
CA LYS A 208 -10.43 25.69 24.24
C LYS A 208 -11.18 25.16 23.01
N SER A 209 -10.54 25.27 21.86
CA SER A 209 -11.04 24.71 20.62
C SER A 209 -9.90 24.04 19.84
N ILE A 210 -10.26 23.17 18.92
CA ILE A 210 -9.31 22.54 18.01
C ILE A 210 -9.52 23.16 16.64
N VAL A 211 -8.44 23.69 16.08
CA VAL A 211 -8.48 24.37 14.79
C VAL A 211 -7.43 23.84 13.85
N TRP A 212 -7.68 24.02 12.58
CA TRP A 212 -6.79 23.68 11.49
C TRP A 212 -6.30 24.97 10.81
N ARG A 213 -4.98 25.08 10.62
CA ARG A 213 -4.34 26.22 9.95
C ARG A 213 -3.34 25.76 8.91
N CYS A 214 -3.29 26.48 7.80
CA CYS A 214 -2.31 26.21 6.75
C CYS A 214 -0.87 26.39 7.26
N ILE A 215 0.00 25.46 6.89
CA ILE A 215 1.40 25.45 7.31
C ILE A 215 2.14 26.67 6.78
N SER A 216 1.89 27.10 5.54
CA SER A 216 2.51 28.32 4.98
C SER A 216 2.27 29.54 5.86
N ARG A 217 1.06 29.66 6.42
CA ARG A 217 0.71 30.75 7.33
C ARG A 217 1.35 30.62 8.72
N LEU A 218 1.67 29.40 9.16
CA LEU A 218 2.25 29.12 10.47
C LEU A 218 3.77 29.28 10.50
N GLU A 219 4.45 28.86 9.44
CA GLU A 219 5.89 28.71 9.42
C GLU A 219 6.60 29.78 8.57
N SER A 220 5.86 30.79 8.06
CA SER A 220 6.40 31.87 7.22
C SER A 220 7.31 31.33 6.10
N THR A 221 6.80 30.37 5.32
CA THR A 221 7.58 29.68 4.26
C THR A 221 7.93 30.55 3.07
N GLY A 222 7.68 31.86 3.16
CA GLY A 222 7.91 32.82 2.08
C GLY A 222 6.75 32.95 1.09
N LEU A 223 5.72 32.10 1.21
CA LEU A 223 4.48 32.22 0.46
C LEU A 223 3.47 33.02 1.29
N GLU A 224 2.96 34.11 0.72
CA GLU A 224 1.81 34.80 1.31
C GLU A 224 0.60 33.88 1.19
N CYS A 225 0.01 33.52 2.34
CA CYS A 225 -1.12 32.62 2.40
C CYS A 225 -2.21 33.25 3.26
N HIS A 226 -3.38 33.42 2.66
CA HIS A 226 -4.57 34.01 3.30
C HIS A 226 -5.55 32.94 3.84
N ALA A 227 -5.18 31.65 3.80
CA ALA A 227 -6.03 30.54 4.23
C ALA A 227 -6.71 30.85 5.58
N ARG A 228 -8.03 30.73 5.62
CA ARG A 228 -8.81 30.88 6.86
C ARG A 228 -8.44 29.82 7.89
N THR A 229 -8.61 30.12 9.16
CA THR A 229 -8.50 29.13 10.25
C THR A 229 -9.85 28.41 10.34
N ILE A 230 -9.82 27.07 10.37
CA ILE A 230 -11.03 26.25 10.34
C ILE A 230 -11.15 25.49 11.66
N ASN A 231 -12.34 25.51 12.24
CA ASN A 231 -12.65 24.67 13.39
C ASN A 231 -12.75 23.21 12.95
N GLU A 232 -12.28 22.28 13.78
CA GLU A 232 -12.34 20.84 13.51
C GLU A 232 -13.79 20.35 13.28
N LEU A 233 -14.75 20.89 14.01
CA LEU A 233 -16.17 20.55 13.83
C LEU A 233 -16.69 20.90 12.44
N VAL A 234 -16.27 22.02 11.86
CA VAL A 234 -16.66 22.41 10.48
C VAL A 234 -16.14 21.40 9.46
N LEU A 235 -14.91 20.88 9.65
CA LEU A 235 -14.39 19.82 8.79
C LEU A 235 -15.13 18.50 8.96
N GLN A 236 -15.52 18.18 10.20
CA GLN A 236 -16.32 16.98 10.48
C GLN A 236 -17.70 17.08 9.83
N ASP A 237 -18.38 18.21 9.99
CA ASP A 237 -19.69 18.46 9.37
C ASP A 237 -19.61 18.44 7.84
N ALA A 238 -18.59 19.04 7.24
CA ALA A 238 -18.38 19.02 5.79
C ALA A 238 -18.21 17.59 5.26
N VAL A 239 -17.48 16.76 5.99
CA VAL A 239 -17.30 15.35 5.62
C VAL A 239 -18.58 14.55 5.76
N VAL A 240 -19.32 14.72 6.85
CA VAL A 240 -20.63 14.08 7.04
C VAL A 240 -21.60 14.48 5.93
N ASN A 241 -21.65 15.77 5.60
CA ASN A 241 -22.48 16.26 4.52
C ASN A 241 -22.08 15.69 3.15
N ALA A 242 -20.79 15.66 2.84
CA ALA A 242 -20.28 15.05 1.60
C ALA A 242 -20.65 13.56 1.49
N ILE A 243 -20.46 12.80 2.57
CA ILE A 243 -20.83 11.38 2.57
C ILE A 243 -22.34 11.20 2.46
N ASN A 244 -23.14 12.04 3.12
CA ASN A 244 -24.58 11.97 3.04
C ASN A 244 -25.11 12.36 1.65
N GLN A 245 -24.49 13.33 0.96
CA GLN A 245 -24.80 13.63 -0.45
C GLN A 245 -24.50 12.41 -1.33
N LEU A 246 -23.36 11.75 -1.14
CA LEU A 246 -23.00 10.53 -1.84
C LEU A 246 -24.03 9.40 -1.62
N LEU A 247 -24.45 9.21 -0.38
CA LEU A 247 -25.44 8.17 -0.01
C LEU A 247 -26.85 8.49 -0.51
N GLY A 248 -27.20 9.79 -0.60
CA GLY A 248 -28.50 10.25 -1.08
C GLY A 248 -28.66 10.12 -2.60
N ASP A 249 -27.59 10.28 -3.37
CA ASP A 249 -27.62 10.19 -4.84
C ASP A 249 -26.71 9.07 -5.38
N LYS A 250 -26.90 7.86 -4.83
CA LYS A 250 -26.09 6.68 -5.18
C LYS A 250 -26.01 6.40 -6.68
N ASN A 251 -27.11 6.61 -7.41
CA ASN A 251 -27.18 6.28 -8.84
C ASN A 251 -26.25 7.17 -9.68
N ASN A 252 -26.22 8.47 -9.39
CA ASN A 252 -25.34 9.41 -10.08
C ASN A 252 -23.88 9.12 -9.78
N TYR A 253 -23.56 8.87 -8.52
CA TYR A 253 -22.18 8.54 -8.12
C TYR A 253 -21.72 7.19 -8.64
N GLN A 254 -22.60 6.19 -8.76
CA GLN A 254 -22.28 4.92 -9.42
C GLN A 254 -21.94 5.14 -10.91
N ALA A 255 -22.70 5.98 -11.61
CA ALA A 255 -22.39 6.33 -13.00
C ALA A 255 -21.01 7.01 -13.11
N GLN A 256 -20.68 7.90 -12.19
CA GLN A 256 -19.38 8.57 -12.15
C GLN A 256 -18.23 7.60 -11.82
N LEU A 257 -18.43 6.65 -10.91
CA LEU A 257 -17.48 5.58 -10.64
C LEU A 257 -17.20 4.73 -11.88
N GLN A 258 -18.25 4.37 -12.63
CA GLN A 258 -18.10 3.62 -13.88
C GLN A 258 -17.33 4.43 -14.95
N LEU A 259 -17.56 5.73 -15.04
CA LEU A 259 -16.79 6.62 -15.92
C LEU A 259 -15.33 6.69 -15.51
N ASN A 260 -15.02 6.76 -14.22
CA ASN A 260 -13.65 6.76 -13.71
C ASN A 260 -12.93 5.44 -14.02
N ILE A 261 -13.60 4.30 -13.82
CA ILE A 261 -13.07 2.98 -14.23
C ILE A 261 -12.80 2.96 -15.74
N ALA A 262 -13.75 3.41 -16.54
CA ALA A 262 -13.60 3.45 -17.99
C ALA A 262 -12.44 4.40 -18.41
N ALA A 263 -12.25 5.52 -17.73
CA ALA A 263 -11.12 6.43 -17.95
C ALA A 263 -9.78 5.77 -17.64
N VAL A 264 -9.68 5.05 -16.51
CA VAL A 264 -8.49 4.29 -16.13
C VAL A 264 -8.17 3.21 -17.17
N ILE A 265 -9.19 2.51 -17.68
CA ILE A 265 -9.05 1.51 -18.72
C ILE A 265 -8.63 2.17 -20.06
N ARG A 266 -9.24 3.29 -20.46
CA ARG A 266 -8.91 4.00 -21.72
C ARG A 266 -7.51 4.62 -21.69
N ALA A 267 -7.07 5.16 -20.58
CA ALA A 267 -5.69 5.65 -20.42
C ALA A 267 -4.64 4.53 -20.66
N SER A 268 -5.12 3.30 -20.80
CA SER A 268 -4.35 2.09 -21.05
C SER A 268 -4.25 1.68 -22.50
N GLN A 269 -4.43 2.54 -23.50
CA GLN A 269 -4.06 2.23 -24.89
C GLN A 269 -2.54 2.06 -25.05
N VAL A 270 -2.03 1.20 -24.20
CA VAL A 270 -0.66 0.74 -24.23
C VAL A 270 -0.61 -0.42 -25.24
N THR A 271 0.39 -0.39 -26.08
CA THR A 271 0.92 -1.54 -26.81
C THR A 271 0.73 -2.80 -25.98
N ALA A 272 -0.18 -3.66 -26.40
CA ALA A 272 -0.50 -4.87 -25.67
C ALA A 272 0.81 -5.61 -25.33
N ILE A 273 0.94 -6.09 -24.09
CA ILE A 273 2.11 -6.88 -23.64
C ILE A 273 2.44 -7.96 -24.67
N ASP A 274 1.41 -8.56 -25.28
CA ASP A 274 1.52 -9.54 -26.36
C ASP A 274 2.31 -9.03 -27.57
N SER A 275 2.20 -7.74 -27.93
CA SER A 275 2.96 -7.18 -29.05
C SER A 275 4.44 -7.02 -28.72
N ILE A 276 4.74 -6.68 -27.45
CA ILE A 276 6.11 -6.60 -26.96
C ILE A 276 6.73 -8.00 -26.88
N ASP A 277 5.98 -8.98 -26.40
CA ASP A 277 6.44 -10.37 -26.32
C ASP A 277 6.70 -10.98 -27.69
N LYS A 278 5.84 -10.69 -28.68
CA LYS A 278 6.07 -11.10 -30.08
C LYS A 278 7.35 -10.49 -30.66
N LYS A 279 7.60 -9.20 -30.43
CA LYS A 279 8.84 -8.54 -30.86
C LYS A 279 10.07 -9.11 -30.17
N LEU A 280 9.99 -9.36 -28.83
CA LEU A 280 11.07 -9.99 -28.10
C LEU A 280 11.40 -11.39 -28.64
N MET A 281 10.38 -12.20 -28.97
CA MET A 281 10.60 -13.52 -29.56
C MET A 281 11.29 -13.40 -30.93
N ALA A 282 10.85 -12.49 -31.79
CA ALA A 282 11.45 -12.27 -33.10
C ALA A 282 12.93 -11.85 -32.99
N LEU A 283 13.23 -10.87 -32.12
CA LEU A 283 14.59 -10.40 -31.91
C LEU A 283 15.49 -11.50 -31.27
N GLN A 284 14.95 -12.35 -30.41
CA GLN A 284 15.70 -13.49 -29.86
C GLN A 284 16.04 -14.53 -30.92
N GLN A 285 15.13 -14.79 -31.86
CA GLN A 285 15.39 -15.69 -33.00
C GLN A 285 16.47 -15.11 -33.93
N GLU A 286 16.38 -13.82 -34.22
CA GLU A 286 17.37 -13.11 -35.04
C GLU A 286 18.75 -13.10 -34.41
N LEU A 287 18.82 -12.85 -33.07
CA LEU A 287 20.07 -12.92 -32.33
C LEU A 287 20.72 -14.30 -32.40
N ILE A 288 19.93 -15.39 -32.29
CA ILE A 288 20.43 -16.76 -32.41
C ILE A 288 20.96 -17.01 -33.84
N GLN A 289 20.27 -16.51 -34.88
CA GLN A 289 20.73 -16.68 -36.28
C GLN A 289 22.07 -15.96 -36.53
N LYS A 290 22.18 -14.68 -36.10
CA LYS A 290 23.41 -13.91 -36.27
C LYS A 290 24.57 -14.47 -35.42
N ALA A 291 24.31 -14.92 -34.21
CA ALA A 291 25.31 -15.56 -33.36
C ALA A 291 25.86 -16.86 -34.02
N ASN A 292 24.99 -17.65 -34.69
CA ASN A 292 25.40 -18.85 -35.40
C ASN A 292 26.21 -18.52 -36.66
N SER A 293 25.92 -17.40 -37.35
CA SER A 293 26.64 -16.91 -38.53
C SER A 293 27.93 -16.17 -38.20
N LYS A 294 28.23 -15.96 -36.88
CA LYS A 294 29.36 -15.15 -36.38
C LYS A 294 29.35 -13.69 -36.88
N GLU A 295 28.15 -13.16 -37.11
CA GLU A 295 27.92 -11.74 -37.42
C GLU A 295 27.81 -10.94 -36.12
N ASP A 296 27.96 -9.60 -36.22
CA ASP A 296 27.74 -8.69 -35.13
C ASP A 296 26.26 -8.67 -34.70
N TYR A 297 25.99 -8.79 -33.41
CA TYR A 297 24.66 -8.84 -32.83
C TYR A 297 24.45 -7.84 -31.69
N ASP A 298 25.39 -6.90 -31.47
CA ASP A 298 25.34 -5.96 -30.33
C ASP A 298 24.11 -5.07 -30.40
N GLU A 299 23.73 -4.58 -31.59
CA GLU A 299 22.53 -3.76 -31.80
C GLU A 299 21.23 -4.53 -31.43
N ILE A 300 21.15 -5.81 -31.77
CA ILE A 300 19.99 -6.65 -31.44
C ILE A 300 19.94 -6.92 -29.94
N ALA A 301 21.08 -7.11 -29.30
CA ALA A 301 21.17 -7.29 -27.86
C ALA A 301 20.67 -6.05 -27.11
N ASP A 302 21.05 -4.85 -27.56
CA ASP A 302 20.60 -3.57 -27.01
C ASP A 302 19.08 -3.37 -27.20
N GLU A 303 18.56 -3.76 -28.36
CA GLU A 303 17.14 -3.68 -28.65
C GLU A 303 16.32 -4.65 -27.78
N ILE A 304 16.79 -5.88 -27.58
CA ILE A 304 16.21 -6.84 -26.65
C ILE A 304 16.19 -6.26 -25.22
N PHE A 305 17.26 -5.60 -24.82
CA PHE A 305 17.32 -4.98 -23.49
C PHE A 305 16.26 -3.87 -23.34
N ARG A 306 16.11 -2.99 -24.32
CA ARG A 306 15.08 -1.93 -24.34
C ARG A 306 13.66 -2.50 -24.29
N PHE A 307 13.38 -3.55 -25.07
CA PHE A 307 12.05 -4.19 -25.06
C PHE A 307 11.76 -4.92 -23.74
N ARG A 308 12.76 -5.49 -23.08
CA ARG A 308 12.62 -6.08 -21.74
C ARG A 308 12.30 -5.02 -20.69
N GLU A 309 12.96 -3.89 -20.75
CA GLU A 309 12.69 -2.75 -19.86
C GLU A 309 11.28 -2.18 -20.11
N LEU A 310 10.89 -2.03 -21.36
CA LEU A 310 9.54 -1.60 -21.75
C LEU A 310 8.48 -2.60 -21.25
N ARG A 311 8.69 -3.89 -21.41
CA ARG A 311 7.82 -4.95 -20.91
C ARG A 311 7.65 -4.85 -19.40
N GLN A 312 8.75 -4.72 -18.66
CA GLN A 312 8.73 -4.59 -17.22
C GLN A 312 7.93 -3.36 -16.77
N LYS A 313 8.16 -2.22 -17.42
CA LYS A 313 7.40 -0.99 -17.16
C LYS A 313 5.92 -1.18 -17.42
N THR A 314 5.56 -1.74 -18.57
CA THR A 314 4.15 -2.00 -18.95
C THR A 314 3.47 -2.96 -17.97
N THR A 315 4.16 -4.00 -17.51
CA THR A 315 3.62 -4.95 -16.52
C THR A 315 3.34 -4.26 -15.16
N VAL A 316 4.27 -3.40 -14.73
CA VAL A 316 4.09 -2.61 -13.48
C VAL A 316 2.92 -1.64 -13.60
N ASP A 317 2.81 -0.94 -14.75
CA ASP A 317 1.73 0.02 -15.01
C ASP A 317 0.37 -0.69 -15.11
N THR A 318 0.32 -1.92 -15.64
CA THR A 318 -0.91 -2.73 -15.69
C THR A 318 -1.32 -3.19 -14.31
N ALA A 319 -0.40 -3.71 -13.52
CA ALA A 319 -0.68 -4.13 -12.14
C ALA A 319 -1.16 -2.98 -11.26
N ALA A 320 -0.56 -1.79 -11.40
CA ALA A 320 -0.99 -0.59 -10.67
C ALA A 320 -2.42 -0.17 -11.04
N ARG A 321 -2.82 -0.31 -12.30
CA ARG A 321 -4.18 -0.05 -12.79
C ARG A 321 -5.20 -1.05 -12.26
N ASP A 322 -4.89 -2.33 -12.36
CA ASP A 322 -5.77 -3.39 -11.86
C ASP A 322 -6.03 -3.19 -10.37
N GLU A 323 -4.99 -2.80 -9.62
CA GLU A 323 -5.12 -2.44 -8.21
C GLU A 323 -6.02 -1.20 -8.02
N GLN A 324 -5.90 -0.17 -8.87
CA GLN A 324 -6.75 1.02 -8.79
C GLN A 324 -8.21 0.70 -9.10
N ILE A 325 -8.48 -0.09 -10.13
CA ILE A 325 -9.84 -0.55 -10.47
C ILE A 325 -10.43 -1.35 -9.31
N LYS A 326 -9.65 -2.25 -8.72
CA LYS A 326 -10.09 -3.02 -7.57
C LYS A 326 -10.46 -2.12 -6.39
N ARG A 327 -9.65 -1.10 -6.09
CA ARG A 327 -9.95 -0.13 -5.02
C ARG A 327 -11.25 0.63 -5.26
N ILE A 328 -11.53 1.00 -6.51
CA ILE A 328 -12.78 1.68 -6.88
C ILE A 328 -13.97 0.73 -6.66
N ASN A 329 -13.85 -0.54 -7.06
CA ASN A 329 -14.89 -1.54 -6.87
C ASN A 329 -15.12 -1.85 -5.38
N ASP A 330 -14.05 -2.03 -4.59
CA ASP A 330 -14.14 -2.26 -3.14
C ASP A 330 -14.88 -1.09 -2.45
N LEU A 331 -14.58 0.16 -2.87
CA LEU A 331 -15.26 1.34 -2.36
C LEU A 331 -16.74 1.39 -2.78
N GLN A 332 -17.05 0.98 -4.01
CA GLN A 332 -18.43 0.88 -4.50
C GLN A 332 -19.25 -0.13 -3.69
N ASP A 333 -18.65 -1.26 -3.38
CA ASP A 333 -19.29 -2.29 -2.55
C ASP A 333 -19.52 -1.78 -1.13
N ASP A 334 -18.55 -1.10 -0.54
CA ASP A 334 -18.67 -0.47 0.78
C ASP A 334 -19.81 0.58 0.82
N ILE A 335 -19.88 1.47 -0.17
CA ILE A 335 -20.94 2.49 -0.30
C ILE A 335 -22.30 1.81 -0.49
N SER A 336 -22.36 0.71 -1.23
CA SER A 336 -23.61 -0.03 -1.47
C SER A 336 -24.14 -0.69 -0.20
N GLN A 337 -23.24 -1.18 0.66
CA GLN A 337 -23.58 -1.79 1.94
C GLN A 337 -24.03 -0.76 2.98
N GLN A 338 -23.57 0.49 2.87
CA GLN A 338 -23.99 1.57 3.77
C GLN A 338 -25.42 2.01 3.40
N THR A 339 -26.38 1.66 4.22
CA THR A 339 -27.81 1.94 3.95
C THR A 339 -28.36 3.16 4.67
N ALA A 340 -27.73 3.55 5.79
CA ALA A 340 -28.19 4.67 6.62
C ALA A 340 -27.31 5.91 6.38
N LEU A 341 -27.96 7.09 6.42
CA LEU A 341 -27.26 8.36 6.44
C LEU A 341 -26.48 8.50 7.76
N LEU A 342 -25.35 9.17 7.69
CA LEU A 342 -24.52 9.42 8.86
C LEU A 342 -25.16 10.53 9.72
N THR A 343 -25.34 10.24 11.00
CA THR A 343 -25.78 11.22 12.01
C THR A 343 -24.61 11.81 12.78
N GLU A 344 -23.49 11.07 12.84
CA GLU A 344 -22.29 11.44 13.58
C GLU A 344 -21.05 11.23 12.71
N PHE A 345 -19.97 11.95 13.05
CA PHE A 345 -18.69 11.85 12.38
C PHE A 345 -17.98 10.54 12.75
N ASP A 346 -17.52 9.81 11.73
CA ASP A 346 -16.75 8.58 11.88
C ASP A 346 -15.35 8.72 11.27
N GLU A 347 -14.32 8.70 12.12
CA GLU A 347 -12.91 8.74 11.66
C GLU A 347 -12.53 7.57 10.76
N SER A 348 -13.13 6.39 10.96
CA SER A 348 -12.83 5.19 10.19
C SER A 348 -13.23 5.34 8.72
N LEU A 349 -14.39 5.95 8.48
CA LEU A 349 -14.88 6.26 7.13
C LEU A 349 -13.99 7.28 6.42
N VAL A 350 -13.51 8.30 7.14
CA VAL A 350 -12.55 9.26 6.58
C VAL A 350 -11.28 8.54 6.08
N ARG A 351 -10.69 7.69 6.91
CA ARG A 351 -9.48 6.93 6.55
C ARG A 351 -9.72 5.97 5.38
N ARG A 352 -10.91 5.44 5.26
CA ARG A 352 -11.29 4.43 4.30
C ARG A 352 -11.68 5.03 2.94
N TRP A 353 -12.46 6.11 2.93
CA TRP A 353 -13.07 6.65 1.73
C TRP A 353 -12.41 7.92 1.19
N ILE A 354 -11.88 8.79 2.07
CA ILE A 354 -11.40 10.12 1.68
C ILE A 354 -9.92 10.06 1.30
N LYS A 355 -9.61 10.60 0.13
CA LYS A 355 -8.26 10.80 -0.37
C LYS A 355 -7.71 12.14 0.07
N GLN A 356 -8.48 13.21 -0.14
CA GLN A 356 -8.06 14.58 0.09
C GLN A 356 -9.27 15.49 0.37
N ILE A 357 -9.06 16.53 1.16
CA ILE A 357 -10.00 17.61 1.41
C ILE A 357 -9.33 18.91 0.99
N THR A 358 -9.87 19.57 -0.03
CA THR A 358 -9.34 20.85 -0.51
C THR A 358 -10.21 21.99 -0.01
N ILE A 359 -9.61 22.92 0.70
CA ILE A 359 -10.29 24.07 1.28
C ILE A 359 -10.08 25.28 0.39
N TRP A 360 -11.18 25.91 0.01
CA TRP A 360 -11.24 27.20 -0.66
C TRP A 360 -11.91 28.21 0.27
N ASP A 361 -11.94 29.47 -0.10
CA ASP A 361 -12.56 30.51 0.73
C ASP A 361 -14.07 30.36 0.79
N ASP A 362 -14.69 29.89 -0.29
CA ASP A 362 -16.13 29.77 -0.49
C ASP A 362 -16.67 28.35 -0.33
N ARG A 363 -15.85 27.32 -0.46
CA ARG A 363 -16.27 25.91 -0.48
C ARG A 363 -15.21 24.95 0.04
N ILE A 364 -15.64 23.74 0.35
CA ILE A 364 -14.80 22.62 0.73
C ILE A 364 -15.05 21.49 -0.27
N ILE A 365 -13.99 21.01 -0.94
CA ILE A 365 -14.08 19.90 -1.88
C ILE A 365 -13.55 18.64 -1.18
N VAL A 366 -14.39 17.62 -1.09
CA VAL A 366 -14.04 16.32 -0.54
C VAL A 366 -13.81 15.34 -1.68
N GLU A 367 -12.56 14.95 -1.91
CA GLU A 367 -12.17 13.96 -2.92
C GLU A 367 -12.11 12.57 -2.30
N LEU A 368 -12.83 11.62 -2.87
CA LEU A 368 -12.81 10.23 -2.48
C LEU A 368 -11.63 9.48 -3.13
N LYS A 369 -11.23 8.36 -2.55
CA LYS A 369 -10.18 7.48 -3.12
C LYS A 369 -10.57 6.90 -4.48
N SER A 370 -11.85 6.90 -4.82
CA SER A 370 -12.38 6.55 -6.14
C SER A 370 -12.17 7.62 -7.21
N GLY A 371 -11.68 8.82 -6.84
CA GLY A 371 -11.56 9.97 -7.73
C GLY A 371 -12.85 10.78 -7.92
N VAL A 372 -13.89 10.48 -7.15
CA VAL A 372 -15.11 11.31 -7.11
C VAL A 372 -14.86 12.49 -6.18
N SER A 373 -15.23 13.69 -6.61
CA SER A 373 -15.16 14.91 -5.82
C SER A 373 -16.56 15.44 -5.52
N ILE A 374 -16.76 15.86 -4.28
CA ILE A 374 -18.04 16.37 -3.78
C ILE A 374 -17.79 17.76 -3.24
N ASP A 375 -18.54 18.73 -3.74
CA ASP A 375 -18.51 20.12 -3.28
C ASP A 375 -19.48 20.28 -2.10
N VAL A 376 -18.99 20.88 -1.01
CA VAL A 376 -19.77 21.22 0.17
C VAL A 376 -19.59 22.71 0.45
N ASP A 377 -20.68 23.41 0.68
CA ASP A 377 -20.65 24.82 1.09
C ASP A 377 -19.89 24.97 2.41
N ALA A 378 -19.10 26.04 2.53
CA ALA A 378 -18.12 26.22 3.61
C ALA A 378 -18.67 26.97 4.82
#